data_8d086a98330f33eb9b192dba326d328f
#
_entry.id   8d086a98330f33eb9b192dba326d328f
#
_cell.length_a   1.000
_cell.length_b   1.000
_cell.length_c   1.000
_cell.angle_alpha   90.00
_cell.angle_beta   90.00
_cell.angle_gamma   90.00
#
_symmetry.space_group_name_H-M   'P 1'
#
loop_
_entity.id
_entity.type
_entity.pdbx_description
1 polymer ?
#
loop_
_entity_poly.entity_id
_entity_poly.type
_entity_poly.pdbx_seq_one_letter_code
_entity_poly.pdbx_strand_id
1 'polypeptide(L)'
;MEQIEIILRITESSGKVTERLLAEFDAIQTVKEKKEVINYSGLCIDPIQHQVSYENKELPLTEKEYQVFAYLTEQPNRVFMKEQIYQAVWKEEPVDVSSAVFCVIGNIRQKLRKVTKKEYIQTVWGVGYKFVDVPGE
;
A
#
# COMPACT_ATOMS: atom_id res chain seq x y z
N MET A 1 -12.63 9.28 -23.24
CA MET A 1 -12.40 9.16 -21.85
C MET A 1 -13.51 9.82 -21.05
N GLU A 2 -14.04 9.07 -20.10
CA GLU A 2 -15.08 9.61 -19.30
C GLU A 2 -14.58 10.44 -18.19
N GLN A 3 -15.25 11.49 -17.93
CA GLN A 3 -14.88 12.38 -16.91
C GLN A 3 -16.01 12.45 -15.95
N ILE A 4 -15.75 12.13 -14.73
CA ILE A 4 -16.74 12.21 -13.69
C ILE A 4 -16.52 13.47 -12.93
N GLU A 5 -17.49 14.35 -12.97
CA GLU A 5 -17.38 15.59 -12.27
C GLU A 5 -18.13 15.50 -10.97
N ILE A 6 -17.48 15.79 -9.91
CA ILE A 6 -18.11 15.83 -8.60
C ILE A 6 -18.21 17.30 -8.27
N ILE A 7 -19.42 17.77 -8.14
CA ILE A 7 -19.68 19.16 -7.89
C ILE A 7 -20.23 19.36 -6.50
N LEU A 8 -19.62 20.22 -5.75
CA LEU A 8 -20.10 20.57 -4.45
C LEU A 8 -21.01 21.77 -4.65
N ARG A 9 -22.27 21.62 -4.34
CA ARG A 9 -23.21 22.72 -4.50
C ARG A 9 -23.52 23.29 -3.14
N ILE A 10 -23.22 24.53 -2.95
CA ILE A 10 -23.46 25.20 -1.70
C ILE A 10 -24.50 26.27 -1.93
N THR A 11 -25.59 26.19 -1.19
CA THR A 11 -26.64 27.20 -1.29
C THR A 11 -26.58 28.04 -0.05
N GLU A 12 -26.34 29.30 -0.23
CA GLU A 12 -26.27 30.19 0.90
C GLU A 12 -27.65 30.69 1.27
N SER A 13 -27.78 31.23 2.46
CA SER A 13 -29.06 31.69 2.93
C SER A 13 -29.59 32.79 2.03
N SER A 14 -28.72 33.43 1.30
CA SER A 14 -29.14 34.51 0.39
C SER A 14 -29.73 33.93 -0.88
N GLY A 15 -29.70 32.65 -1.03
CA GLY A 15 -30.23 32.05 -2.25
C GLY A 15 -29.14 31.83 -3.30
N LYS A 16 -27.93 32.27 -3.01
CA LYS A 16 -26.89 32.12 -3.97
C LYS A 16 -26.38 30.69 -3.95
N VAL A 17 -26.23 30.13 -5.11
CA VAL A 17 -25.74 28.76 -5.23
C VAL A 17 -24.34 28.81 -5.79
N THR A 18 -23.42 28.21 -5.10
CA THR A 18 -22.04 28.13 -5.57
C THR A 18 -21.73 26.67 -5.88
N GLU A 19 -21.25 26.43 -7.06
CA GLU A 19 -20.86 25.08 -7.42
C GLU A 19 -19.36 25.09 -7.57
N ARG A 20 -18.74 24.23 -6.80
CA ARG A 20 -17.32 24.14 -6.90
C ARG A 20 -17.00 22.81 -7.54
N LEU A 21 -16.35 22.86 -8.62
CA LEU A 21 -15.99 21.68 -9.32
C LEU A 21 -14.88 21.03 -8.56
N LEU A 22 -15.19 19.88 -8.07
CA LEU A 22 -14.16 19.13 -7.36
C LEU A 22 -13.61 18.18 -8.36
N ALA A 23 -13.69 18.46 -9.47
CA ALA A 23 -13.42 17.62 -10.52
C ALA A 23 -12.09 17.18 -10.69
N GLU A 24 -11.49 17.95 -10.43
CA GLU A 24 -10.17 17.58 -10.52
C GLU A 24 -10.25 16.41 -9.77
N PHE A 25 -11.26 16.21 -9.37
CA PHE A 25 -11.67 15.32 -8.54
C PHE A 25 -11.97 14.07 -9.10
N ASP A 26 -12.38 14.10 -10.12
CA ASP A 26 -12.45 12.99 -10.70
C ASP A 26 -11.36 12.34 -10.50
N ALA A 27 -10.66 12.99 -10.48
CA ALA A 27 -9.48 12.71 -10.09
C ALA A 27 -9.59 11.95 -8.92
N ILE A 28 -10.47 11.95 -8.29
CA ILE A 28 -10.46 11.34 -7.14
C ILE A 28 -10.42 9.99 -7.26
N GLN A 29 -11.11 9.47 -8.05
CA GLN A 29 -11.03 8.13 -8.15
C GLN A 29 -9.67 7.88 -8.52
N THR A 30 -9.14 8.63 -9.20
CA THR A 30 -7.84 8.47 -9.65
C THR A 30 -7.03 8.43 -8.43
N VAL A 31 -7.38 9.19 -7.55
CA VAL A 31 -6.66 9.29 -6.37
C VAL A 31 -6.64 8.01 -5.67
N LYS A 32 -7.71 7.35 -5.55
CA LYS A 32 -7.71 6.14 -4.84
C LYS A 32 -7.00 5.16 -5.63
N GLU A 33 -6.93 5.33 -6.87
CA GLU A 33 -6.32 4.38 -7.69
C GLU A 33 -4.93 4.78 -7.99
N LYS A 34 -4.24 5.39 -7.13
CA LYS A 34 -2.93 5.78 -7.39
C LYS A 34 -2.11 4.64 -7.87
N LYS A 35 -1.96 4.53 -9.13
CA LYS A 35 -1.16 3.50 -9.71
C LYS A 35 0.20 4.05 -10.09
N GLU A 36 0.86 4.67 -9.14
CA GLU A 36 2.16 5.21 -9.43
C GLU A 36 3.24 4.35 -8.82
N VAL A 37 4.34 4.25 -9.51
CA VAL A 37 5.49 3.52 -8.99
C VAL A 37 5.99 4.23 -7.74
N ILE A 38 6.24 3.46 -6.72
CA ILE A 38 6.73 4.00 -5.47
C ILE A 38 8.18 3.59 -5.31
N ASN A 39 9.04 4.56 -5.04
CA ASN A 39 10.45 4.29 -4.87
C ASN A 39 10.92 4.59 -3.46
N TYR A 40 11.63 3.64 -2.90
CA TYR A 40 12.31 3.83 -1.63
C TYR A 40 13.79 3.51 -1.90
N SER A 41 14.62 3.61 -0.88
CA SER A 41 16.06 3.39 -1.08
C SER A 41 16.33 2.00 -1.65
N GLY A 42 16.54 1.94 -2.94
CA GLY A 42 16.79 0.70 -3.64
C GLY A 42 15.55 -0.08 -4.05
N LEU A 43 14.42 0.18 -3.43
CA LEU A 43 13.19 -0.57 -3.72
C LEU A 43 12.31 0.18 -4.70
N CYS A 44 11.69 -0.57 -5.58
CA CYS A 44 10.74 -0.02 -6.53
C CYS A 44 9.49 -0.88 -6.47
N ILE A 45 8.37 -0.30 -6.16
CA ILE A 45 7.10 -1.02 -6.09
C ILE A 45 6.21 -0.51 -7.23
N ASP A 46 5.85 -1.41 -8.14
CA ASP A 46 5.06 -1.06 -9.31
C ASP A 46 3.65 -1.62 -9.13
N PRO A 47 2.69 -0.77 -8.78
CA PRO A 47 1.33 -1.25 -8.54
C PRO A 47 0.58 -1.62 -9.81
N ILE A 48 1.08 -1.22 -10.95
CA ILE A 48 0.42 -1.59 -12.20
C ILE A 48 0.77 -3.03 -12.56
N GLN A 49 2.01 -3.41 -12.37
CA GLN A 49 2.44 -4.76 -12.69
C GLN A 49 2.45 -5.68 -11.47
N HIS A 50 2.15 -5.16 -10.30
CA HIS A 50 2.21 -5.90 -9.04
C HIS A 50 3.59 -6.52 -8.88
N GLN A 51 4.60 -5.68 -9.06
CA GLN A 51 5.98 -6.13 -8.95
C GLN A 51 6.78 -5.28 -7.98
N VAL A 52 7.72 -5.93 -7.34
CA VAL A 52 8.66 -5.25 -6.47
C VAL A 52 10.05 -5.62 -6.96
N SER A 53 10.93 -4.65 -7.03
CA SER A 53 12.31 -4.93 -7.40
C SER A 53 13.26 -4.19 -6.47
N TYR A 54 14.47 -4.72 -6.34
CA TYR A 54 15.49 -4.09 -5.56
C TYR A 54 16.69 -3.88 -6.49
N GLU A 55 17.05 -2.63 -6.69
CA GLU A 55 18.14 -2.26 -7.60
C GLU A 55 18.03 -3.01 -8.93
N ASN A 56 16.87 -2.92 -9.51
CA ASN A 56 16.54 -3.52 -10.80
C ASN A 56 16.47 -5.04 -10.82
N LYS A 57 16.47 -5.67 -9.65
CA LYS A 57 16.30 -7.11 -9.60
C LYS A 57 14.90 -7.37 -9.08
N GLU A 58 14.10 -8.02 -9.90
CA GLU A 58 12.73 -8.30 -9.52
C GLU A 58 12.67 -9.35 -8.42
N LEU A 59 11.84 -9.13 -7.42
CA LEU A 59 11.60 -10.12 -6.39
C LEU A 59 10.46 -11.01 -6.85
N PRO A 60 10.62 -12.31 -6.81
CA PRO A 60 9.57 -13.21 -7.27
C PRO A 60 8.49 -13.40 -6.20
N LEU A 61 7.72 -12.37 -5.98
CA LEU A 61 6.67 -12.42 -4.98
C LEU A 61 5.41 -13.04 -5.55
N THR A 62 4.70 -13.78 -4.73
CA THR A 62 3.36 -14.23 -5.11
C THR A 62 2.44 -13.03 -5.01
N GLU A 63 1.24 -13.17 -5.54
CA GLU A 63 0.28 -12.07 -5.49
C GLU A 63 -0.04 -11.67 -4.05
N LYS A 64 -0.19 -12.64 -3.17
CA LYS A 64 -0.49 -12.36 -1.77
C LYS A 64 0.68 -11.65 -1.11
N GLU A 65 1.88 -12.07 -1.41
CA GLU A 65 3.09 -11.44 -0.86
C GLU A 65 3.19 -10.02 -1.37
N TYR A 66 2.92 -9.81 -2.65
CA TYR A 66 2.96 -8.47 -3.20
C TYR A 66 1.91 -7.58 -2.50
N GLN A 67 0.70 -8.08 -2.33
CA GLN A 67 -0.37 -7.29 -1.73
C GLN A 67 -0.05 -6.89 -0.30
N VAL A 68 0.52 -7.81 0.48
CA VAL A 68 0.89 -7.51 1.85
C VAL A 68 2.01 -6.45 1.86
N PHE A 69 3.01 -6.64 1.03
CA PHE A 69 4.14 -5.71 1.01
C PHE A 69 3.68 -4.33 0.55
N ALA A 70 2.88 -4.28 -0.50
CA ALA A 70 2.38 -3.00 -1.01
C ALA A 70 1.53 -2.28 0.04
N TYR A 71 0.73 -3.04 0.77
CA TYR A 71 -0.10 -2.46 1.81
C TYR A 71 0.75 -1.76 2.88
N LEU A 72 1.83 -2.41 3.28
CA LEU A 72 2.70 -1.83 4.29
C LEU A 72 3.46 -0.62 3.75
N THR A 73 3.86 -0.68 2.49
CA THR A 73 4.68 0.40 1.94
C THR A 73 3.89 1.67 1.64
N GLU A 74 2.57 1.60 1.63
CA GLU A 74 1.77 2.78 1.41
C GLU A 74 1.89 3.77 2.56
N GLN A 75 2.16 3.28 3.74
CA GLN A 75 2.31 4.16 4.90
C GLN A 75 3.54 3.73 5.68
N PRO A 76 4.70 4.19 5.27
CA PRO A 76 5.95 3.82 5.95
C PRO A 76 5.93 4.26 7.40
N ASN A 77 6.56 3.48 8.23
CA ASN A 77 6.70 3.75 9.65
C ASN A 77 5.41 3.59 10.46
N ARG A 78 4.34 3.19 9.79
CA ARG A 78 3.09 2.95 10.51
C ARG A 78 3.01 1.48 10.87
N VAL A 79 2.64 1.19 12.11
CA VAL A 79 2.48 -0.18 12.55
C VAL A 79 1.08 -0.64 12.21
N PHE A 80 0.99 -1.77 11.52
CA PHE A 80 -0.30 -2.37 11.20
C PHE A 80 -0.43 -3.67 11.99
N MET A 81 -1.57 -3.84 12.62
CA MET A 81 -1.82 -5.08 13.33
C MET A 81 -2.06 -6.19 12.30
N LYS A 82 -1.74 -7.41 12.68
CA LYS A 82 -1.92 -8.54 11.75
C LYS A 82 -3.35 -8.64 11.27
N GLU A 83 -4.29 -8.28 12.12
CA GLU A 83 -5.70 -8.31 11.73
C GLU A 83 -6.00 -7.30 10.63
N GLN A 84 -5.37 -6.13 10.71
CA GLN A 84 -5.55 -5.11 9.69
C GLN A 84 -4.98 -5.57 8.35
N ILE A 85 -3.80 -6.20 8.40
CA ILE A 85 -3.16 -6.71 7.20
C ILE A 85 -4.04 -7.81 6.59
N TYR A 86 -4.51 -8.71 7.41
CA TYR A 86 -5.32 -9.83 6.92
C TYR A 86 -6.60 -9.30 6.28
N GLN A 87 -7.28 -8.39 6.96
CA GLN A 87 -8.52 -7.84 6.44
C GLN A 87 -8.32 -7.12 5.11
N ALA A 88 -7.25 -6.39 4.99
CA ALA A 88 -6.99 -5.63 3.78
C ALA A 88 -6.66 -6.51 2.58
N VAL A 89 -5.93 -7.60 2.82
CA VAL A 89 -5.40 -8.42 1.75
C VAL A 89 -6.24 -9.65 1.46
N TRP A 90 -6.69 -10.35 2.49
CA TRP A 90 -7.46 -11.57 2.28
C TRP A 90 -8.93 -11.26 2.07
N LYS A 91 -9.43 -10.21 2.73
CA LYS A 91 -10.83 -9.78 2.55
C LYS A 91 -11.83 -10.86 2.88
N GLU A 92 -11.52 -11.71 3.80
CA GLU A 92 -12.42 -12.75 4.21
C GLU A 92 -12.37 -12.93 5.71
N GLU A 93 -13.28 -13.73 6.23
CA GLU A 93 -13.35 -13.94 7.66
C GLU A 93 -12.06 -14.57 8.13
N PRO A 94 -11.43 -14.02 9.14
CA PRO A 94 -10.16 -14.54 9.60
C PRO A 94 -10.33 -15.85 10.33
N VAL A 95 -9.62 -16.87 9.86
CA VAL A 95 -9.62 -18.15 10.52
C VAL A 95 -8.34 -18.30 11.32
N ASP A 96 -7.21 -18.09 10.70
CA ASP A 96 -5.94 -18.21 11.39
C ASP A 96 -5.08 -17.03 10.94
N VAL A 97 -5.46 -15.87 11.41
CA VAL A 97 -4.81 -14.64 11.00
C VAL A 97 -3.33 -14.64 11.31
N SER A 98 -2.97 -15.08 12.50
CA SER A 98 -1.58 -15.04 12.92
C SER A 98 -0.68 -15.85 12.02
N SER A 99 -1.07 -17.07 11.71
CA SER A 99 -0.25 -17.93 10.86
C SER A 99 -0.20 -17.41 9.44
N ALA A 100 -1.33 -16.98 8.91
CA ALA A 100 -1.38 -16.52 7.52
C ALA A 100 -0.46 -15.33 7.32
N VAL A 101 -0.57 -14.33 8.18
CA VAL A 101 0.24 -13.12 8.05
C VAL A 101 1.70 -13.43 8.33
N PHE A 102 1.96 -14.21 9.36
CA PHE A 102 3.32 -14.56 9.74
C PHE A 102 4.05 -15.26 8.58
N CYS A 103 3.39 -16.20 7.94
CA CYS A 103 4.00 -16.94 6.84
C CYS A 103 4.30 -16.05 5.65
N VAL A 104 3.37 -15.18 5.31
CA VAL A 104 3.57 -14.28 4.16
C VAL A 104 4.71 -13.31 4.46
N ILE A 105 4.72 -12.72 5.65
CA ILE A 105 5.80 -11.82 6.04
C ILE A 105 7.15 -12.55 6.00
N GLY A 106 7.18 -13.77 6.50
CA GLY A 106 8.41 -14.56 6.47
C GLY A 106 8.91 -14.81 5.06
N ASN A 107 7.98 -15.12 4.16
CA ASN A 107 8.35 -15.37 2.77
C ASN A 107 8.88 -14.11 2.10
N ILE A 108 8.26 -12.97 2.36
CA ILE A 108 8.73 -11.71 1.81
C ILE A 108 10.14 -11.43 2.31
N ARG A 109 10.36 -11.61 3.61
CA ARG A 109 11.68 -11.35 4.20
C ARG A 109 12.74 -12.26 3.59
N GLN A 110 12.42 -13.51 3.37
CA GLN A 110 13.39 -14.42 2.78
C GLN A 110 13.77 -13.98 1.37
N LYS A 111 12.80 -13.54 0.60
CA LYS A 111 13.07 -13.10 -0.77
C LYS A 111 13.88 -11.82 -0.78
N LEU A 112 13.58 -10.90 0.13
CA LEU A 112 14.37 -9.68 0.24
C LEU A 112 15.80 -9.98 0.64
N ARG A 113 16.01 -10.91 1.55
CA ARG A 113 17.35 -11.24 2.02
C ARG A 113 18.24 -11.83 0.95
N LYS A 114 17.67 -12.27 -0.14
CA LYS A 114 18.47 -12.79 -1.24
C LYS A 114 19.07 -11.66 -2.06
N VAL A 115 18.54 -10.46 -1.98
CA VAL A 115 19.01 -9.34 -2.78
C VAL A 115 19.57 -8.19 -1.96
N THR A 116 19.27 -8.13 -0.68
CA THR A 116 19.76 -7.04 0.16
C THR A 116 19.88 -7.48 1.60
N LYS A 117 20.74 -6.81 2.34
CA LYS A 117 20.87 -7.08 3.77
C LYS A 117 19.98 -6.14 4.56
N LYS A 118 19.32 -5.20 3.89
CA LYS A 118 18.45 -4.26 4.57
C LYS A 118 17.18 -4.94 5.02
N GLU A 119 16.73 -4.61 6.21
CA GLU A 119 15.50 -5.19 6.74
C GLU A 119 14.41 -4.15 6.64
N TYR A 120 13.59 -4.25 5.62
CA TYR A 120 12.54 -3.27 5.37
C TYR A 120 11.25 -3.53 6.17
N ILE A 121 11.04 -4.73 6.63
CA ILE A 121 9.85 -5.03 7.42
C ILE A 121 10.28 -5.30 8.84
N GLN A 122 9.74 -4.53 9.77
CA GLN A 122 10.08 -4.68 11.17
C GLN A 122 8.89 -5.24 11.92
N THR A 123 9.15 -6.18 12.81
CA THR A 123 8.12 -6.71 13.68
C THR A 123 8.06 -5.80 14.91
N VAL A 124 6.86 -5.37 15.25
CA VAL A 124 6.66 -4.64 16.49
C VAL A 124 5.98 -5.64 17.42
N TRP A 125 6.77 -6.22 18.29
CA TRP A 125 6.32 -7.33 19.13
C TRP A 125 5.09 -6.98 19.93
N GLY A 126 4.11 -7.88 19.87
CA GLY A 126 2.86 -7.66 20.57
C GLY A 126 1.88 -6.74 19.83
N VAL A 127 2.29 -6.16 18.71
CA VAL A 127 1.43 -5.23 17.98
C VAL A 127 1.25 -5.66 16.52
N GLY A 128 2.34 -5.75 15.77
CA GLY A 128 2.21 -6.08 14.35
C GLY A 128 3.48 -5.82 13.57
N TYR A 129 3.33 -5.27 12.39
CA TYR A 129 4.46 -5.09 11.47
C TYR A 129 4.44 -3.69 10.88
N LYS A 130 5.59 -3.19 10.51
CA LYS A 130 5.66 -1.92 9.80
C LYS A 130 6.75 -1.97 8.75
N PHE A 131 6.60 -1.14 7.74
CA PHE A 131 7.60 -0.99 6.71
C PHE A 131 8.45 0.23 7.05
N VAL A 132 9.75 0.09 6.92
CA VAL A 132 10.65 1.23 7.10
C VAL A 132 11.54 1.32 5.89
N ASP A 133 11.77 2.55 5.43
CA ASP A 133 12.72 2.76 4.35
C ASP A 133 14.11 2.73 4.98
N VAL A 134 14.98 1.89 4.46
CA VAL A 134 16.32 1.75 5.00
C VAL A 134 17.27 2.39 4.00
N PRO A 135 17.80 3.58 4.31
CA PRO A 135 18.67 4.27 3.37
C PRO A 135 19.95 3.46 3.15
N GLY A 136 20.65 3.85 2.13
CA GLY A 136 21.79 3.12 1.64
C GLY A 136 22.76 2.61 2.67
N GLU A 137 23.59 1.72 2.30
CA GLU A 137 24.58 1.13 3.19
C GLU A 137 25.80 1.93 3.30
#